data_bc1371328dc4270757fd10e5a59dacb5
#
_entry.id   bc1371328dc4270757fd10e5a59dacb5
#
_cell.length_a   1.000
_cell.length_b   1.000
_cell.length_c   1.000
_cell.angle_alpha   90.00
_cell.angle_beta   90.00
_cell.angle_gamma   90.00
#
_symmetry.space_group_name_H-M   'P 1'
#
loop_
_entity.id
_entity.type
_entity.pdbx_description
1 polymer ?
#
loop_
_entity_poly.entity_id
_entity_poly.type
_entity_poly.pdbx_seq_one_letter_code
_entity_poly.pdbx_strand_id
1 'polypeptide(L)'
;MKSTILSILLSLMCFSAYSQSDAPFKAYIYNKEYKVYMRINLYDNDIKIPGQEIFGEIGGFLRSDDDSRCWIITSAEMNEKKHTANLEIINDYGSEDLTATLSYNPKDSVYTLKQNAGSTIKIARNKKWVKLPSTMQFKRK
;
A
#
# COMPACT_ATOMS: atom_id res chain seq x y z
N MET A 1 -26.28 39.97 -22.39
CA MET A 1 -24.83 39.75 -22.59
C MET A 1 -24.03 39.58 -21.31
N LYS A 2 -24.41 40.20 -20.20
CA LYS A 2 -23.66 40.05 -18.93
C LYS A 2 -23.92 38.73 -18.17
N SER A 3 -25.03 38.03 -18.44
CA SER A 3 -25.39 36.76 -17.78
C SER A 3 -24.69 35.54 -18.39
N THR A 4 -24.23 35.60 -19.65
CA THR A 4 -23.54 34.49 -20.30
C THR A 4 -22.08 34.34 -19.87
N ILE A 5 -21.43 35.43 -19.45
CA ILE A 5 -20.04 35.42 -18.98
C ILE A 5 -19.97 34.83 -17.56
N LEU A 6 -20.97 35.05 -16.73
CA LEU A 6 -21.03 34.52 -15.37
C LEU A 6 -21.24 33.01 -15.32
N SER A 7 -21.99 32.47 -16.32
CA SER A 7 -22.21 31.02 -16.42
C SER A 7 -20.97 30.24 -16.85
N ILE A 8 -20.10 30.87 -17.63
CA ILE A 8 -18.85 30.27 -18.10
C ILE A 8 -17.81 30.22 -16.97
N LEU A 9 -17.81 31.22 -16.08
CA LEU A 9 -16.89 31.23 -14.93
C LEU A 9 -17.27 30.19 -13.87
N LEU A 10 -18.54 29.87 -13.71
CA LEU A 10 -19.00 28.87 -12.75
C LEU A 10 -18.70 27.44 -13.19
N SER A 11 -18.63 27.20 -14.52
CA SER A 11 -18.33 25.87 -15.06
C SER A 11 -16.83 25.51 -14.94
N LEU A 12 -15.95 26.48 -14.80
CA LEU A 12 -14.51 26.22 -14.65
C LEU A 12 -14.10 25.83 -13.21
N MET A 13 -14.93 26.06 -12.22
CA MET A 13 -14.62 25.71 -10.84
C MET A 13 -14.90 24.24 -10.49
N CYS A 14 -15.60 23.50 -11.34
CA CYS A 14 -15.92 22.10 -11.08
C CYS A 14 -14.81 21.12 -11.45
N PHE A 15 -13.75 21.56 -12.12
CA PHE A 15 -12.67 20.66 -12.57
C PHE A 15 -11.56 20.42 -11.55
N SER A 16 -11.51 21.17 -10.47
CA SER A 16 -10.44 21.02 -9.45
C SER A 16 -10.69 19.94 -8.41
N ALA A 17 -11.86 19.29 -8.43
CA ALA A 17 -12.22 18.27 -7.42
C ALA A 17 -11.78 16.84 -7.77
N TYR A 18 -11.23 16.61 -8.96
CA TYR A 18 -10.90 15.26 -9.44
C TYR A 18 -9.44 14.84 -9.29
N SER A 19 -8.58 15.69 -8.72
CA SER A 19 -7.13 15.46 -8.76
C SER A 19 -6.56 14.66 -7.59
N GLN A 20 -7.39 14.13 -6.65
CA GLN A 20 -6.86 13.54 -5.41
C GLN A 20 -6.88 12.01 -5.32
N SER A 21 -7.32 11.26 -6.34
CA SER A 21 -7.48 9.81 -6.21
C SER A 21 -6.75 8.96 -7.23
N ASP A 22 -5.81 9.54 -8.01
CA ASP A 22 -5.26 8.86 -9.18
C ASP A 22 -4.14 7.86 -8.90
N ALA A 23 -3.68 7.71 -7.66
CA ALA A 23 -2.56 6.82 -7.34
C ALA A 23 -2.76 6.11 -6.00
N PRO A 24 -3.71 5.16 -5.89
CA PRO A 24 -3.92 4.43 -4.64
C PRO A 24 -2.71 3.61 -4.21
N PHE A 25 -1.91 3.11 -5.17
CA PHE A 25 -0.74 2.28 -4.87
C PHE A 25 0.57 3.07 -4.72
N LYS A 26 0.46 4.37 -4.49
CA LYS A 26 1.53 5.22 -3.99
C LYS A 26 1.06 5.80 -2.66
N ALA A 27 1.42 5.16 -1.55
CA ALA A 27 0.84 5.49 -0.26
C ALA A 27 1.69 5.02 0.92
N TYR A 28 1.48 5.68 2.05
CA TYR A 28 1.89 5.22 3.37
C TYR A 28 0.60 4.80 4.08
N ILE A 29 0.45 3.51 4.37
CA ILE A 29 -0.76 2.95 4.95
C ILE A 29 -0.44 2.21 6.25
N TYR A 30 -1.41 2.18 7.17
CA TYR A 30 -1.21 1.74 8.53
C TYR A 30 -2.38 0.90 9.03
N ASN A 31 -2.06 -0.17 9.76
CA ASN A 31 -3.00 -0.97 10.53
C ASN A 31 -2.77 -0.72 12.01
N LYS A 32 -3.74 -0.11 12.67
CA LYS A 32 -3.64 0.32 14.06
C LYS A 32 -3.67 -0.85 15.05
N GLU A 33 -4.41 -1.91 14.75
CA GLU A 33 -4.56 -3.07 15.62
C GLU A 33 -3.24 -3.83 15.80
N TYR A 34 -2.54 -4.08 14.70
CA TYR A 34 -1.28 -4.81 14.72
C TYR A 34 -0.05 -3.91 14.75
N LYS A 35 -0.24 -2.60 14.64
CA LYS A 35 0.84 -1.61 14.58
C LYS A 35 1.85 -1.94 13.49
N VAL A 36 1.34 -2.25 12.31
CA VAL A 36 2.14 -2.49 11.12
C VAL A 36 1.80 -1.46 10.05
N TYR A 37 2.77 -1.16 9.22
CA TYR A 37 2.61 -0.22 8.13
C TYR A 37 3.19 -0.76 6.84
N MET A 38 2.71 -0.22 5.75
CA MET A 38 3.27 -0.45 4.43
C MET A 38 3.61 0.90 3.80
N ARG A 39 4.76 0.97 3.17
CA ARG A 39 5.11 2.06 2.27
C ARG A 39 5.22 1.50 0.88
N ILE A 40 4.46 2.04 -0.04
CA ILE A 40 4.36 1.51 -1.40
C ILE A 40 4.44 2.63 -2.43
N ASN A 41 5.07 2.32 -3.55
CA ASN A 41 4.92 3.00 -4.82
C ASN A 41 5.08 1.95 -5.91
N LEU A 42 3.97 1.31 -6.25
CA LEU A 42 3.98 0.22 -7.22
C LEU A 42 4.11 0.72 -8.66
N TYR A 43 3.97 2.03 -8.87
CA TYR A 43 4.13 2.64 -10.19
C TYR A 43 5.60 2.83 -10.55
N ASP A 44 6.40 3.38 -9.64
CA ASP A 44 7.77 3.79 -9.89
C ASP A 44 8.81 2.85 -9.27
N ASN A 45 8.42 2.01 -8.31
CA ASN A 45 9.31 1.09 -7.58
C ASN A 45 10.53 1.82 -6.99
N ASP A 46 10.29 2.98 -6.38
CA ASP A 46 11.33 3.86 -5.87
C ASP A 46 11.42 3.90 -4.34
N ILE A 47 10.84 2.91 -3.67
CA ILE A 47 10.85 2.83 -2.21
C ILE A 47 12.15 2.21 -1.72
N LYS A 48 12.79 2.90 -0.78
CA LYS A 48 13.99 2.40 -0.08
C LYS A 48 13.62 2.02 1.34
N ILE A 49 14.16 0.90 1.83
CA ILE A 49 13.93 0.45 3.19
C ILE A 49 14.96 1.12 4.10
N PRO A 50 14.54 1.93 5.09
CA PRO A 50 15.47 2.55 6.03
C PRO A 50 16.32 1.50 6.75
N GLY A 51 17.66 1.66 6.68
CA GLY A 51 18.61 0.74 7.31
C GLY A 51 18.89 -0.53 6.53
N GLN A 52 18.28 -0.73 5.36
CA GLN A 52 18.46 -1.93 4.52
C GLN A 52 18.69 -1.56 3.05
N GLU A 53 19.71 -0.76 2.80
CA GLU A 53 20.00 -0.24 1.45
C GLU A 53 20.42 -1.31 0.45
N ILE A 54 20.78 -2.51 0.93
CA ILE A 54 21.16 -3.64 0.06
C ILE A 54 20.04 -4.03 -0.92
N PHE A 55 18.77 -3.79 -0.53
CA PHE A 55 17.65 -4.10 -1.39
C PHE A 55 17.41 -3.03 -2.47
N GLY A 56 18.06 -1.88 -2.34
CA GLY A 56 17.91 -0.79 -3.31
C GLY A 56 16.49 -0.24 -3.35
N GLU A 57 16.05 0.12 -4.55
CA GLU A 57 14.71 0.64 -4.79
C GLU A 57 13.76 -0.50 -5.16
N ILE A 58 12.61 -0.55 -4.47
CA ILE A 58 11.62 -1.62 -4.58
C ILE A 58 10.22 -1.03 -4.64
N GLY A 59 9.21 -1.87 -4.91
CA GLY A 59 7.81 -1.46 -4.94
C GLY A 59 7.23 -1.10 -3.57
N GLY A 60 7.79 -1.66 -2.51
CA GLY A 60 7.35 -1.35 -1.17
C GLY A 60 7.72 -2.42 -0.15
N PHE A 61 7.32 -2.17 1.09
CA PHE A 61 7.58 -3.11 2.18
C PHE A 61 6.52 -2.97 3.27
N LEU A 62 6.41 -4.03 4.08
CA LEU A 62 5.60 -4.06 5.29
C LEU A 62 6.54 -4.24 6.49
N ARG A 63 6.30 -3.48 7.54
CA ARG A 63 7.11 -3.51 8.77
C ARG A 63 6.24 -3.22 9.98
N SER A 64 6.61 -3.81 11.12
CA SER A 64 6.07 -3.45 12.42
C SER A 64 6.71 -2.17 12.94
N ASP A 65 5.97 -1.37 13.73
CA ASP A 65 6.53 -0.18 14.38
C ASP A 65 7.67 -0.52 15.35
N ASP A 66 7.62 -1.70 15.93
CA ASP A 66 8.52 -2.12 17.03
C ASP A 66 9.69 -2.99 16.58
N ASP A 67 9.80 -3.29 15.27
CA ASP A 67 10.82 -4.20 14.77
C ASP A 67 11.37 -3.71 13.43
N SER A 68 12.68 -3.81 13.25
CA SER A 68 13.35 -3.42 12.02
C SER A 68 13.24 -4.45 10.88
N ARG A 69 12.85 -5.68 11.19
CA ARG A 69 12.61 -6.71 10.18
C ARG A 69 11.45 -6.34 9.29
N CYS A 70 11.53 -6.69 8.03
CA CYS A 70 10.51 -6.30 7.07
C CYS A 70 10.16 -7.38 6.06
N TRP A 71 9.01 -7.21 5.44
CA TRP A 71 8.54 -8.01 4.33
C TRP A 71 8.57 -7.13 3.09
N ILE A 72 9.19 -7.62 2.04
CA ILE A 72 9.58 -6.84 0.86
C ILE A 72 8.71 -7.26 -0.31
N ILE A 73 8.12 -6.27 -0.98
CA ILE A 73 7.40 -6.49 -2.23
C ILE A 73 8.44 -6.58 -3.36
N THR A 74 8.63 -7.78 -3.90
CA THR A 74 9.59 -8.02 -4.98
C THR A 74 9.01 -7.81 -6.36
N SER A 75 7.70 -8.02 -6.51
CA SER A 75 6.99 -7.72 -7.75
C SER A 75 5.52 -7.40 -7.46
N ALA A 76 4.92 -6.65 -8.36
CA ALA A 76 3.52 -6.28 -8.29
C ALA A 76 2.92 -6.22 -9.69
N GLU A 77 1.72 -6.77 -9.82
CA GLU A 77 0.93 -6.69 -11.04
C GLU A 77 -0.39 -5.99 -10.72
N MET A 78 -0.54 -4.77 -11.22
CA MET A 78 -1.69 -3.93 -10.95
C MET A 78 -2.82 -4.14 -11.95
N ASN A 79 -4.04 -4.13 -11.44
CA ASN A 79 -5.25 -3.98 -12.23
C ASN A 79 -5.94 -2.68 -11.80
N GLU A 80 -5.75 -1.62 -12.58
CA GLU A 80 -6.25 -0.28 -12.23
C GLU A 80 -7.78 -0.20 -12.25
N LYS A 81 -8.44 -0.96 -13.11
CA LYS A 81 -9.91 -0.97 -13.19
C LYS A 81 -10.53 -1.55 -11.92
N LYS A 82 -9.93 -2.59 -11.36
CA LYS A 82 -10.40 -3.25 -10.14
C LYS A 82 -9.81 -2.66 -8.86
N HIS A 83 -8.87 -1.73 -8.98
CA HIS A 83 -8.11 -1.18 -7.85
C HIS A 83 -7.43 -2.29 -7.03
N THR A 84 -6.80 -3.24 -7.71
CA THR A 84 -6.09 -4.35 -7.08
C THR A 84 -4.65 -4.43 -7.57
N ALA A 85 -3.79 -5.01 -6.73
CA ALA A 85 -2.43 -5.38 -7.10
C ALA A 85 -2.12 -6.77 -6.56
N ASN A 86 -1.64 -7.66 -7.42
CA ASN A 86 -1.11 -8.94 -7.02
C ASN A 86 0.36 -8.79 -6.69
N LEU A 87 0.76 -9.19 -5.50
CA LEU A 87 2.08 -8.98 -4.94
C LEU A 87 2.82 -10.29 -4.75
N GLU A 88 4.11 -10.28 -5.02
CA GLU A 88 5.05 -11.27 -4.51
C GLU A 88 5.84 -10.62 -3.38
N ILE A 89 5.89 -11.30 -2.23
CA ILE A 89 6.46 -10.77 -1.00
C ILE A 89 7.45 -11.80 -0.44
N ILE A 90 8.60 -11.32 0.00
CA ILE A 90 9.60 -12.12 0.72
C ILE A 90 9.93 -11.46 2.05
N ASN A 91 10.41 -12.25 3.02
CA ASN A 91 11.01 -11.65 4.22
C ASN A 91 12.40 -11.09 3.91
N ASP A 92 12.95 -10.31 4.81
CA ASP A 92 14.25 -9.66 4.59
C ASP A 92 15.45 -10.64 4.58
N TYR A 93 15.25 -11.87 5.03
CA TYR A 93 16.23 -12.95 4.89
C TYR A 93 16.09 -13.76 3.60
N GLY A 94 14.99 -13.55 2.85
CA GLY A 94 14.71 -14.29 1.62
C GLY A 94 14.36 -15.77 1.82
N SER A 95 14.12 -16.20 3.06
CA SER A 95 13.82 -17.62 3.38
C SER A 95 12.33 -17.96 3.32
N GLU A 96 11.46 -16.96 3.33
CA GLU A 96 10.01 -17.13 3.28
C GLU A 96 9.45 -16.24 2.18
N ASP A 97 8.50 -16.78 1.43
CA ASP A 97 7.83 -16.08 0.34
C ASP A 97 6.33 -16.35 0.36
N LEU A 98 5.59 -15.41 -0.18
CA LEU A 98 4.14 -15.55 -0.32
C LEU A 98 3.64 -14.68 -1.47
N THR A 99 2.43 -15.00 -1.90
CA THR A 99 1.65 -14.12 -2.77
C THR A 99 0.52 -13.49 -1.99
N ALA A 100 0.17 -12.26 -2.34
CA ALA A 100 -0.89 -11.51 -1.68
C ALA A 100 -1.58 -10.61 -2.69
N THR A 101 -2.78 -10.18 -2.36
CA THR A 101 -3.54 -9.19 -3.13
C THR A 101 -3.78 -7.98 -2.25
N LEU A 102 -3.36 -6.81 -2.73
CA LEU A 102 -3.68 -5.53 -2.13
C LEU A 102 -4.79 -4.89 -2.94
N SER A 103 -5.91 -4.59 -2.31
CA SER A 103 -7.03 -3.91 -2.94
C SER A 103 -7.32 -2.58 -2.26
N TYR A 104 -7.84 -1.65 -3.03
CA TYR A 104 -8.24 -0.32 -2.54
C TYR A 104 -9.70 -0.07 -2.86
N ASN A 105 -10.45 0.34 -1.84
CA ASN A 105 -11.85 0.72 -1.99
C ASN A 105 -11.95 2.25 -2.00
N PRO A 106 -12.27 2.89 -3.14
CA PRO A 106 -12.36 4.35 -3.22
C PRO A 106 -13.52 4.94 -2.43
N LYS A 107 -14.54 4.14 -2.09
CA LYS A 107 -15.70 4.61 -1.33
C LYS A 107 -15.36 4.95 0.12
N ASP A 108 -14.56 4.12 0.78
CA ASP A 108 -14.18 4.31 2.18
C ASP A 108 -12.68 4.58 2.37
N SER A 109 -11.91 4.58 1.29
CA SER A 109 -10.46 4.79 1.29
C SER A 109 -9.71 3.74 2.11
N VAL A 110 -10.22 2.51 2.16
CA VAL A 110 -9.63 1.40 2.89
C VAL A 110 -8.85 0.50 1.93
N TYR A 111 -7.65 0.12 2.36
CA TYR A 111 -6.84 -0.89 1.71
C TYR A 111 -7.04 -2.23 2.40
N THR A 112 -7.15 -3.30 1.64
CA THR A 112 -7.24 -4.66 2.16
C THR A 112 -6.08 -5.49 1.60
N LEU A 113 -5.28 -6.05 2.50
CA LEU A 113 -4.22 -6.99 2.16
C LEU A 113 -4.71 -8.40 2.46
N LYS A 114 -4.75 -9.25 1.43
CA LYS A 114 -5.14 -10.65 1.55
C LYS A 114 -3.95 -11.52 1.19
N GLN A 115 -3.50 -12.34 2.14
CA GLN A 115 -2.46 -13.32 1.89
C GLN A 115 -3.07 -14.53 1.18
N ASN A 116 -2.53 -14.90 0.01
CA ASN A 116 -3.12 -15.93 -0.83
C ASN A 116 -2.46 -17.29 -0.66
N ALA A 117 -1.16 -17.40 -0.90
CA ALA A 117 -0.43 -18.66 -0.86
C ALA A 117 1.00 -18.44 -0.41
N GLY A 118 1.61 -19.48 0.11
CA GLY A 118 2.99 -19.45 0.63
C GLY A 118 3.06 -19.25 2.13
N SER A 119 4.11 -18.59 2.59
CA SER A 119 4.33 -18.32 4.01
C SER A 119 3.30 -17.32 4.55
N THR A 120 3.08 -17.33 5.85
CA THR A 120 2.27 -16.33 6.52
C THR A 120 3.16 -15.20 7.02
N ILE A 121 2.76 -13.95 6.78
CA ILE A 121 3.45 -12.80 7.33
C ILE A 121 3.36 -12.84 8.86
N LYS A 122 4.50 -12.71 9.50
CA LYS A 122 4.61 -12.65 10.96
C LYS A 122 5.51 -11.51 11.39
N ILE A 123 5.22 -10.98 12.55
CA ILE A 123 5.95 -9.89 13.17
C ILE A 123 6.44 -10.32 14.55
N ALA A 124 7.53 -9.72 15.02
CA ALA A 124 7.98 -9.90 16.38
C ALA A 124 7.30 -8.89 17.30
N ARG A 125 6.70 -9.37 18.37
CA ARG A 125 6.06 -8.53 19.39
C ARG A 125 6.30 -9.16 20.77
N ASN A 126 6.84 -8.38 21.70
CA ASN A 126 7.15 -8.85 23.06
C ASN A 126 7.98 -10.15 23.04
N LYS A 127 9.00 -10.20 22.17
CA LYS A 127 9.91 -11.35 21.99
C LYS A 127 9.21 -12.61 21.46
N LYS A 128 8.03 -12.51 20.91
CA LYS A 128 7.27 -13.61 20.32
C LYS A 128 6.92 -13.32 18.87
N TRP A 129 6.84 -14.39 18.08
CA TRP A 129 6.33 -14.29 16.72
C TRP A 129 4.81 -14.27 16.73
N VAL A 130 4.23 -13.28 16.08
CA VAL A 130 2.78 -13.11 15.88
C VAL A 130 2.47 -13.22 14.41
N LYS A 131 1.66 -14.20 14.03
CA LYS A 131 1.17 -14.34 12.67
C LYS A 131 0.10 -13.30 12.41
N LEU A 132 0.22 -12.57 11.30
CA LEU A 132 -0.80 -11.63 10.89
C LEU A 132 -2.00 -12.38 10.28
N PRO A 133 -3.22 -11.84 10.45
CA PRO A 133 -4.41 -12.44 9.82
C PRO A 133 -4.25 -12.52 8.31
N SER A 134 -4.89 -13.49 7.69
CA SER A 134 -4.88 -13.66 6.25
C SER A 134 -5.46 -12.47 5.49
N THR A 135 -6.36 -11.71 6.12
CA THR A 135 -6.96 -10.50 5.58
C THR A 135 -6.84 -9.38 6.60
N MET A 136 -6.25 -8.26 6.19
CA MET A 136 -6.03 -7.09 7.04
C MET A 136 -6.41 -5.82 6.31
N GLN A 137 -6.93 -4.86 7.06
CA GLN A 137 -7.28 -3.55 6.53
C GLN A 137 -6.25 -2.50 6.96
N PHE A 138 -5.98 -1.57 6.05
CA PHE A 138 -5.07 -0.45 6.28
C PHE A 138 -5.76 0.84 5.85
N LYS A 139 -5.36 1.94 6.47
CA LYS A 139 -5.77 3.29 6.08
C LYS A 139 -4.53 4.14 5.86
N ARG A 140 -4.66 5.18 5.05
CA ARG A 140 -3.56 6.14 4.88
C ARG A 140 -3.23 6.79 6.22
N LYS A 141 -1.92 6.92 6.44
CA LYS A 141 -1.40 7.56 7.64
C LYS A 141 -1.22 9.04 7.43
#